data_3ff0f7ee37deee51851e1d7741401d03
#
_entry.id   3ff0f7ee37deee51851e1d7741401d03
#
_cell.length_a   1.000
_cell.length_b   1.000
_cell.length_c   1.000
_cell.angle_alpha   90.00
_cell.angle_beta   90.00
_cell.angle_gamma   90.00
#
_symmetry.space_group_name_H-M   'P 1'
#
loop_
_entity.id
_entity.type
_entity.pdbx_description
1 polymer ?
#
loop_
_entity_poly.entity_id
_entity_poly.type
_entity_poly.pdbx_seq_one_letter_code
_entity_poly.pdbx_strand_id
1 'polypeptide(L)'
;VAFSVGIPVKIIKKGLENFSGVQRRFTKVFSFQNVPFFDDYAHHPTEIVEVLDGVREVYKKKEIICVFQPHRISRLKNLHNEFSKSFKKADTLILCPIY
;
A
#
# COMPACT_ATOMS: atom_id res chain seq x y z
N VAL A 1 -1.10 -16.89 16.62
CA VAL A 1 0.20 -17.54 16.91
C VAL A 1 0.67 -17.22 18.32
N ALA A 2 0.71 -15.96 18.73
CA ALA A 2 1.19 -15.57 20.07
C ALA A 2 0.42 -16.27 21.20
N PHE A 3 -0.91 -16.37 21.11
CA PHE A 3 -1.74 -17.06 22.09
C PHE A 3 -1.44 -18.56 22.14
N SER A 4 -1.23 -19.21 20.99
CA SER A 4 -0.94 -20.65 20.91
C SER A 4 0.42 -21.04 21.47
N VAL A 5 1.37 -20.13 21.60
CA VAL A 5 2.67 -20.36 22.24
C VAL A 5 2.72 -19.92 23.71
N GLY A 6 1.57 -19.61 24.30
CA GLY A 6 1.43 -19.37 25.73
C GLY A 6 1.65 -17.93 26.18
N ILE A 7 1.66 -16.95 25.27
CA ILE A 7 1.75 -15.54 25.65
C ILE A 7 0.40 -15.06 26.20
N PRO A 8 0.36 -14.45 27.41
CA PRO A 8 -0.88 -13.95 28.00
C PRO A 8 -1.57 -12.91 27.11
N VAL A 9 -2.90 -12.98 27.03
CA VAL A 9 -3.73 -12.05 26.22
C VAL A 9 -3.44 -10.58 26.53
N LYS A 10 -3.22 -10.25 27.80
CA LYS A 10 -2.87 -8.89 28.25
C LYS A 10 -1.60 -8.35 27.59
N ILE A 11 -0.58 -9.20 27.43
CA ILE A 11 0.69 -8.83 26.78
C ILE A 11 0.48 -8.69 25.28
N ILE A 12 -0.29 -9.59 24.64
CA ILE A 12 -0.65 -9.52 23.22
C ILE A 12 -1.37 -8.20 22.92
N LYS A 13 -2.36 -7.87 23.73
CA LYS A 13 -3.12 -6.61 23.57
C LYS A 13 -2.22 -5.39 23.68
N LYS A 14 -1.36 -5.34 24.70
CA LYS A 14 -0.40 -4.24 24.87
C LYS A 14 0.57 -4.12 23.67
N GLY A 15 1.05 -5.26 23.16
CA GLY A 15 1.92 -5.29 21.98
C GLY A 15 1.22 -4.72 20.74
N LEU A 16 -0.05 -5.09 20.52
CA LEU A 16 -0.84 -4.57 19.40
C LEU A 16 -1.14 -3.06 19.53
N GLU A 17 -1.46 -2.60 20.74
CA GLU A 17 -1.70 -1.18 21.01
C GLU A 17 -0.46 -0.31 20.75
N ASN A 18 0.74 -0.84 21.03
CA ASN A 18 2.01 -0.15 20.85
C ASN A 18 2.62 -0.34 19.45
N PHE A 19 2.00 -1.17 18.60
CA PHE A 19 2.51 -1.44 17.26
C PHE A 19 2.26 -0.25 16.35
N SER A 20 3.35 0.34 15.83
CA SER A 20 3.32 1.52 14.96
C SER A 20 3.29 1.20 13.47
N GLY A 21 3.16 -0.08 13.12
CA GLY A 21 3.15 -0.54 11.73
C GLY A 21 4.55 -0.94 11.22
N VAL A 22 4.60 -1.35 9.97
CA VAL A 22 5.82 -1.75 9.27
C VAL A 22 6.17 -0.67 8.25
N GLN A 23 7.45 -0.36 8.12
CA GLN A 23 7.92 0.60 7.11
C GLN A 23 7.51 0.17 5.69
N ARG A 24 7.26 1.14 4.81
CA ARG A 24 6.79 0.91 3.43
C ARG A 24 5.49 0.11 3.35
N ARG A 25 4.62 0.26 4.35
CA ARG A 25 3.27 -0.26 4.37
C ARG A 25 2.33 0.91 4.65
N PHE A 26 2.00 1.64 3.60
CA PHE A 26 1.22 2.89 3.63
C PHE A 26 1.75 3.87 4.68
N THR A 27 3.06 4.09 4.64
CA THR A 27 3.76 4.96 5.58
C THR A 27 3.77 6.39 5.07
N LYS A 28 3.29 7.33 5.88
CA LYS A 28 3.41 8.76 5.55
C LYS A 28 4.87 9.18 5.63
N VAL A 29 5.43 9.61 4.51
CA VAL A 29 6.84 9.98 4.40
C VAL A 29 7.04 11.46 4.71
N PHE A 30 6.25 12.33 4.09
CA PHE A 30 6.29 13.77 4.29
C PHE A 30 4.98 14.41 3.80
N SER A 31 4.84 15.72 4.01
CA SER A 31 3.80 16.53 3.41
C SER A 31 4.43 17.74 2.73
N PHE A 32 3.90 18.13 1.58
CA PHE A 32 4.32 19.32 0.86
C PHE A 32 3.07 20.10 0.42
N GLN A 33 3.00 21.39 0.79
CA GLN A 33 1.83 22.23 0.49
C GLN A 33 0.48 21.59 0.87
N ASN A 34 0.42 20.99 2.07
CA ASN A 34 -0.73 20.26 2.60
C ASN A 34 -1.13 18.99 1.82
N VAL A 35 -0.27 18.51 0.92
CA VAL A 35 -0.44 17.24 0.24
C VAL A 35 0.38 16.17 0.99
N PRO A 36 -0.27 15.14 1.56
CA PRO A 36 0.47 14.05 2.19
C PRO A 36 1.02 13.08 1.14
N PHE A 37 2.25 12.61 1.35
CA PHE A 37 2.91 11.63 0.52
C PHE A 37 3.08 10.34 1.32
N PHE A 38 2.65 9.23 0.73
CA PHE A 38 2.72 7.91 1.32
C PHE A 38 3.60 6.99 0.50
N ASP A 39 4.31 6.11 1.17
CA ASP A 39 5.10 5.04 0.55
C ASP A 39 4.49 3.68 0.91
N ASP A 40 4.31 2.84 -0.10
CA ASP A 40 3.86 1.47 0.07
C ASP A 40 4.67 0.52 -0.81
N TYR A 41 4.96 -0.66 -0.31
CA TYR A 41 5.73 -1.68 -1.03
C TYR A 41 4.87 -2.57 -1.93
N ALA A 42 3.63 -2.24 -2.15
CA ALA A 42 2.74 -3.00 -3.02
C ALA A 42 3.37 -3.18 -4.41
N HIS A 43 3.51 -4.42 -4.84
CA HIS A 43 4.16 -4.78 -6.10
C HIS A 43 3.41 -5.88 -6.87
N HIS A 44 2.32 -6.39 -6.32
CA HIS A 44 1.40 -7.33 -6.97
C HIS A 44 0.07 -6.61 -7.26
N PRO A 45 -0.61 -6.90 -8.38
CA PRO A 45 -1.88 -6.26 -8.73
C PRO A 45 -2.91 -6.24 -7.60
N THR A 46 -3.05 -7.36 -6.88
CA THR A 46 -3.97 -7.47 -5.74
C THR A 46 -3.62 -6.49 -4.63
N GLU A 47 -2.34 -6.37 -4.28
CA GLU A 47 -1.87 -5.43 -3.25
C GLU A 47 -2.15 -3.98 -3.66
N ILE A 48 -1.92 -3.64 -4.92
CA ILE A 48 -2.18 -2.29 -5.45
C ILE A 48 -3.67 -1.93 -5.35
N VAL A 49 -4.54 -2.87 -5.73
CA VAL A 49 -6.00 -2.69 -5.61
C VAL A 49 -6.38 -2.42 -4.16
N GLU A 50 -5.91 -3.25 -3.23
CA GLU A 50 -6.25 -3.12 -1.80
C GLU A 50 -5.78 -1.77 -1.22
N VAL A 51 -4.56 -1.35 -1.54
CA VAL A 51 -4.02 -0.06 -1.10
C VAL A 51 -4.84 1.10 -1.67
N LEU A 52 -5.10 1.10 -2.98
CA LEU A 52 -5.84 2.19 -3.63
C LEU A 52 -7.31 2.23 -3.19
N ASP A 53 -7.94 1.09 -2.94
CA ASP A 53 -9.29 1.02 -2.39
C ASP A 53 -9.34 1.64 -1.00
N GLY A 54 -8.38 1.30 -0.13
CA GLY A 54 -8.26 1.88 1.21
C GLY A 54 -8.02 3.39 1.16
N VAL A 55 -7.12 3.85 0.28
CA VAL A 55 -6.87 5.29 0.08
C VAL A 55 -8.13 6.02 -0.38
N ARG A 56 -8.85 5.46 -1.35
CA ARG A 56 -10.09 6.04 -1.87
C ARG A 56 -11.18 6.12 -0.81
N GLU A 57 -11.27 5.14 0.06
CA GLU A 57 -12.23 5.13 1.17
C GLU A 57 -11.98 6.28 2.15
N VAL A 58 -10.72 6.56 2.46
CA VAL A 58 -10.32 7.65 3.36
C VAL A 58 -10.42 9.01 2.67
N TYR A 59 -9.99 9.10 1.41
CA TYR A 59 -9.89 10.35 0.64
C TYR A 59 -10.91 10.39 -0.50
N LYS A 60 -12.19 10.26 -0.19
CA LYS A 60 -13.29 10.10 -1.16
C LYS A 60 -13.37 11.18 -2.24
N LYS A 61 -13.06 12.43 -1.87
CA LYS A 61 -13.19 13.61 -2.75
C LYS A 61 -11.84 14.23 -3.14
N LYS A 62 -10.74 13.62 -2.76
CA LYS A 62 -9.40 14.12 -3.08
C LYS A 62 -8.88 13.45 -4.36
N GLU A 63 -8.08 14.18 -5.11
CA GLU A 63 -7.34 13.60 -6.22
C GLU A 63 -6.26 12.65 -5.67
N ILE A 64 -6.22 11.44 -6.22
CA ILE A 64 -5.22 10.43 -5.86
C ILE A 64 -4.25 10.29 -7.03
N ILE A 65 -3.00 10.68 -6.81
CA ILE A 65 -1.92 10.51 -7.75
C ILE A 65 -1.11 9.28 -7.30
N CYS A 66 -1.09 8.26 -8.13
CA CYS A 66 -0.31 7.05 -7.90
C CYS A 66 0.96 7.08 -8.72
N VAL A 67 2.11 6.97 -8.08
CA VAL A 67 3.41 6.81 -8.74
C VAL A 67 3.82 5.36 -8.58
N PHE A 68 3.95 4.64 -9.67
CA PHE A 68 4.26 3.21 -9.65
C PHE A 68 5.52 2.90 -10.46
N GLN A 69 6.45 2.21 -9.84
CA GLN A 69 7.64 1.67 -10.47
C GLN A 69 7.50 0.13 -10.57
N PRO A 70 7.31 -0.42 -11.78
CA PRO A 70 7.25 -1.87 -11.93
C PRO A 70 8.58 -2.52 -11.55
N HIS A 71 8.48 -3.66 -10.89
CA HIS A 71 9.62 -4.47 -10.50
C HIS A 71 9.47 -5.88 -11.08
N ARG A 72 10.52 -6.40 -11.71
CA ARG A 72 10.57 -7.68 -12.43
C ARG A 72 9.70 -7.72 -13.68
N ILE A 73 10.37 -7.74 -14.83
CA ILE A 73 9.76 -7.85 -16.16
C ILE A 73 8.86 -9.09 -16.29
N SER A 74 9.28 -10.23 -15.74
CA SER A 74 8.50 -11.47 -15.79
C SER A 74 7.14 -11.34 -15.13
N ARG A 75 7.08 -10.70 -13.95
CA ARG A 75 5.81 -10.46 -13.27
C ARG A 75 4.90 -9.56 -14.09
N LEU A 76 5.45 -8.49 -14.65
CA LEU A 76 4.69 -7.55 -15.47
C LEU A 76 4.12 -8.24 -16.72
N LYS A 77 4.90 -9.10 -17.39
CA LYS A 77 4.43 -9.89 -18.54
C LYS A 77 3.33 -10.87 -18.15
N ASN A 78 3.51 -11.62 -17.07
CA ASN A 78 2.58 -12.67 -16.67
C ASN A 78 1.25 -12.12 -16.13
N LEU A 79 1.27 -10.93 -15.53
CA LEU A 79 0.12 -10.30 -14.88
C LEU A 79 -0.29 -8.99 -15.55
N HIS A 80 0.00 -8.83 -16.84
CA HIS A 80 -0.24 -7.59 -17.58
C HIS A 80 -1.71 -7.12 -17.49
N ASN A 81 -2.66 -8.03 -17.69
CA ASN A 81 -4.08 -7.72 -17.64
C ASN A 81 -4.53 -7.28 -16.23
N GLU A 82 -4.01 -7.95 -15.21
CA GLU A 82 -4.28 -7.63 -13.81
C GLU A 82 -3.70 -6.27 -13.44
N PHE A 83 -2.47 -5.99 -13.83
CA PHE A 83 -1.85 -4.68 -13.61
C PHE A 83 -2.63 -3.56 -14.30
N SER A 84 -3.07 -3.76 -15.54
CA SER A 84 -3.82 -2.74 -16.29
C SER A 84 -5.14 -2.34 -15.61
N LYS A 85 -5.68 -3.21 -14.75
CA LYS A 85 -6.93 -2.99 -14.02
C LYS A 85 -6.72 -2.54 -12.58
N SER A 86 -5.48 -2.59 -12.06
CA SER A 86 -5.20 -2.38 -10.63
C SER A 86 -5.29 -0.91 -10.20
N PHE A 87 -5.17 0.02 -11.12
CA PHE A 87 -5.04 1.44 -10.82
C PHE A 87 -6.35 2.24 -10.95
N LYS A 88 -7.49 1.57 -11.08
CA LYS A 88 -8.79 2.21 -11.34
C LYS A 88 -9.21 3.26 -10.30
N LYS A 89 -8.73 3.14 -9.07
CA LYS A 89 -9.06 4.06 -7.98
C LYS A 89 -8.13 5.27 -7.90
N ALA A 90 -7.03 5.28 -8.64
CA ALA A 90 -6.20 6.46 -8.82
C ALA A 90 -6.80 7.37 -9.90
N ASP A 91 -6.72 8.67 -9.70
CA ASP A 91 -7.14 9.66 -10.70
C ASP A 91 -6.04 9.90 -11.73
N THR A 92 -4.79 9.87 -11.28
CA THR A 92 -3.61 10.00 -12.12
C THR A 92 -2.62 8.89 -11.81
N LEU A 93 -2.10 8.24 -12.84
CA LEU A 93 -1.06 7.23 -12.73
C LEU A 93 0.21 7.70 -13.43
N ILE A 94 1.30 7.74 -12.69
CA ILE A 94 2.64 8.00 -13.21
C ILE A 94 3.43 6.71 -13.18
N LEU A 95 3.81 6.20 -14.35
CA LEU A 95 4.62 4.99 -14.48
C LEU A 95 6.10 5.36 -14.58
N CYS A 96 6.89 4.87 -13.66
CA CYS A 96 8.33 4.97 -13.73
C CYS A 96 8.93 3.84 -14.58
N PRO A 97 10.17 4.01 -15.09
CA PRO A 97 10.87 2.92 -15.77
C PRO A 97 10.97 1.67 -14.90
N ILE A 98 11.00 0.50 -15.54
CA ILE A 98 11.11 -0.78 -14.85
C ILE A 98 12.45 -0.85 -14.11
N TYR A 99 12.40 -1.24 -12.85
CA TYR A 99 13.58 -1.46 -12.03
C TYR A 99 14.20 -2.83 -12.29
#